data_48e34274c60701d5347865cdcd116c08
#
_entry.id   48e34274c60701d5347865cdcd116c08
#
_cell.length_a   1.000
_cell.length_b   1.000
_cell.length_c   1.000
_cell.angle_alpha   90.00
_cell.angle_beta   90.00
_cell.angle_gamma   90.00
#
_symmetry.space_group_name_H-M   'P 1'
#
loop_
_entity.id
_entity.type
_entity.pdbx_description
1 polymer ?
#
loop_
_entity_poly.entity_id
_entity_poly.type
_entity_poly.pdbx_seq_one_letter_code
_entity_poly.pdbx_strand_id
1 'polypeptide(L)'
;MSILLPTLGHFGDIPQLAILPYVLAALMAVVIAVDWMFSRRRPSLSSRRNIPQSLSVNCEHTVKIEITNNDRLAFHFDVEEHFPEDWSLHTELHELEIQPDESLQLEYKVTPRKRGLARLSFTEFCVTSSLGYWQFSWLYENDSDIKVYPNFLAIQNMAGLNGSINLTQAGLKKFNLRGSGMDFRQLREYREGESLKQIDWRATSRFNKLISKEFQEEKNQHVMIMLDAGQRMRVHDDDMTYFDHALNSLILLSHSALKNGDSLSLQSFGSETRWLGQMKGVQSVSKILHHFYDLYPQKIASDYVKAAQDLLLKQPKRALILLVSCLRDEDFSDLLAAVKILQKKHLVAVISISEPIYETILNDPVDNFEQSLMYSSAQMLNQSIERNFKRLKKQGVICVHAPATQLTSNVINTYLSVKKAGLL
;
A
#
# COMPACT_ATOMS: atom_id res chain seq x y z
N MET A 1 1.17 42.33 27.60
CA MET A 1 1.28 43.75 27.21
C MET A 1 0.75 44.70 28.28
N SER A 2 0.96 44.41 29.57
CA SER A 2 0.45 45.25 30.72
C SER A 2 1.49 45.52 31.83
N ILE A 3 2.80 45.47 31.54
CA ILE A 3 3.86 45.61 32.56
C ILE A 3 4.72 46.91 32.41
N LEU A 4 4.43 47.78 31.44
CA LEU A 4 5.26 48.96 31.17
C LEU A 4 4.63 50.30 31.55
N LEU A 5 3.58 50.36 32.35
CA LEU A 5 2.89 51.61 32.67
C LEU A 5 3.08 52.22 34.08
N PRO A 6 3.74 51.60 35.09
CA PRO A 6 3.83 52.26 36.41
C PRO A 6 5.11 53.05 36.71
N THR A 7 6.07 53.15 35.78
CA THR A 7 7.35 53.86 36.10
C THR A 7 7.49 55.29 35.56
N LEU A 8 6.44 55.85 34.94
CA LEU A 8 6.41 57.18 34.36
C LEU A 8 6.12 58.34 35.38
N GLY A 9 6.04 58.00 36.67
CA GLY A 9 5.53 58.95 37.71
C GLY A 9 6.55 59.81 38.46
N HIS A 10 7.83 59.74 38.18
CA HIS A 10 8.82 60.48 39.06
C HIS A 10 9.96 61.16 38.33
N PHE A 11 9.74 61.73 37.15
CA PHE A 11 10.70 62.60 36.49
C PHE A 11 10.15 64.05 36.36
N GLY A 12 9.76 64.64 37.50
CA GLY A 12 8.95 65.90 37.57
C GLY A 12 9.67 67.21 37.50
N ASP A 13 11.02 67.32 37.41
CA ASP A 13 11.68 68.65 37.56
C ASP A 13 12.58 69.11 36.40
N ILE A 14 12.63 68.39 35.27
CA ILE A 14 13.34 68.86 34.06
C ILE A 14 12.43 68.65 32.86
N PRO A 15 11.77 69.67 32.29
CA PRO A 15 10.82 69.51 31.19
C PRO A 15 11.44 68.90 29.91
N GLN A 16 12.77 68.97 29.76
CA GLN A 16 13.49 68.31 28.66
C GLN A 16 13.64 66.79 28.86
N LEU A 17 13.66 66.27 30.10
CA LEU A 17 13.77 64.87 30.40
C LEU A 17 12.42 64.15 30.23
N ALA A 18 11.29 64.84 30.38
CA ALA A 18 9.96 64.27 30.16
C ALA A 18 9.67 63.99 28.68
N ILE A 19 10.33 64.59 27.74
CA ILE A 19 10.22 64.43 26.31
C ILE A 19 11.05 63.19 25.82
N LEU A 20 12.10 62.80 26.54
CA LEU A 20 13.04 61.75 26.16
C LEU A 20 12.36 60.42 25.88
N PRO A 21 11.42 59.89 26.72
CA PRO A 21 10.74 58.64 26.45
C PRO A 21 9.87 58.68 25.19
N TYR A 22 9.23 59.77 24.86
CA TYR A 22 8.45 59.98 23.66
C TYR A 22 9.31 60.03 22.40
N VAL A 23 10.47 60.67 22.46
CA VAL A 23 11.45 60.70 21.36
C VAL A 23 12.01 59.28 21.12
N LEU A 24 12.33 58.56 22.20
CA LEU A 24 12.82 57.17 22.09
C LEU A 24 11.74 56.24 21.49
N ALA A 25 10.49 56.37 21.93
CA ALA A 25 9.36 55.63 21.38
C ALA A 25 9.11 55.97 19.90
N ALA A 26 9.18 57.23 19.51
CA ALA A 26 9.06 57.66 18.13
C ALA A 26 10.20 57.10 17.26
N LEU A 27 11.43 57.12 17.77
CA LEU A 27 12.59 56.55 17.06
C LEU A 27 12.46 55.05 16.90
N MET A 28 12.03 54.30 17.94
CA MET A 28 11.71 52.87 17.84
C MET A 28 10.62 52.60 16.81
N ALA A 29 9.54 53.38 16.81
CA ALA A 29 8.46 53.23 15.84
C ALA A 29 8.95 53.46 14.40
N VAL A 30 9.83 54.41 14.17
CA VAL A 30 10.46 54.65 12.86
C VAL A 30 11.35 53.48 12.47
N VAL A 31 12.17 52.94 13.37
CA VAL A 31 13.01 51.75 13.10
C VAL A 31 12.17 50.56 12.73
N ILE A 32 11.11 50.26 13.48
CA ILE A 32 10.19 49.17 13.22
C ILE A 32 9.46 49.34 11.86
N ALA A 33 9.05 50.60 11.54
CA ALA A 33 8.40 50.91 10.27
C ALA A 33 9.36 50.77 9.07
N VAL A 34 10.62 51.18 9.26
CA VAL A 34 11.66 51.00 8.24
C VAL A 34 11.97 49.52 8.01
N ASP A 35 12.11 48.73 9.07
CA ASP A 35 12.33 47.30 8.99
C ASP A 35 11.15 46.60 8.26
N TRP A 36 9.90 46.97 8.58
CA TRP A 36 8.71 46.49 7.90
C TRP A 36 8.72 46.85 6.40
N MET A 37 9.08 48.06 6.06
CA MET A 37 9.08 48.52 4.67
C MET A 37 10.11 47.78 3.81
N PHE A 38 11.31 47.48 4.34
CA PHE A 38 12.35 46.74 3.64
C PHE A 38 12.03 45.23 3.58
N SER A 39 11.49 44.66 4.65
CA SER A 39 11.22 43.22 4.76
C SER A 39 9.98 42.79 4.01
N ARG A 40 9.07 43.72 3.65
CA ARG A 40 7.86 43.43 2.85
C ARG A 40 8.16 43.07 1.38
N ARG A 41 9.39 43.27 0.93
CA ARG A 41 9.76 42.91 -0.45
C ARG A 41 9.86 41.40 -0.58
N ARG A 42 9.16 40.85 -1.60
CA ARG A 42 9.27 39.41 -1.95
C ARG A 42 10.72 39.11 -2.35
N PRO A 43 11.42 38.20 -1.65
CA PRO A 43 12.79 37.83 -2.00
C PRO A 43 12.81 37.06 -3.33
N SER A 44 13.91 37.22 -4.08
CA SER A 44 14.11 36.49 -5.34
C SER A 44 14.73 35.12 -5.06
N LEU A 45 13.96 34.25 -4.41
CA LEU A 45 14.37 32.85 -4.18
C LEU A 45 13.85 31.95 -5.30
N SER A 46 14.61 30.94 -5.66
CA SER A 46 14.15 29.85 -6.51
C SER A 46 14.31 28.54 -5.76
N SER A 47 13.29 27.68 -5.85
CA SER A 47 13.32 26.35 -5.24
C SER A 47 13.14 25.27 -6.28
N ARG A 48 13.91 24.19 -6.17
CA ARG A 48 13.79 23.01 -6.99
C ARG A 48 13.71 21.78 -6.10
N ARG A 49 12.54 21.11 -6.14
CA ARG A 49 12.32 19.87 -5.40
C ARG A 49 12.78 18.68 -6.24
N ASN A 50 13.64 17.86 -5.66
CA ASN A 50 14.06 16.57 -6.25
C ASN A 50 13.44 15.45 -5.42
N ILE A 51 12.30 14.95 -5.90
CA ILE A 51 11.55 13.85 -5.30
C ILE A 51 11.34 12.76 -6.34
N PRO A 52 11.46 11.47 -5.97
CA PRO A 52 11.13 10.39 -6.89
C PRO A 52 9.67 10.48 -7.35
N GLN A 53 9.42 10.28 -8.65
CA GLN A 53 8.04 10.30 -9.20
C GLN A 53 7.15 9.17 -8.68
N SER A 54 7.74 8.18 -8.01
CA SER A 54 7.04 7.03 -7.45
C SER A 54 7.51 6.75 -6.04
N LEU A 55 6.59 6.79 -5.09
CA LEU A 55 6.81 6.50 -3.68
C LEU A 55 6.00 5.27 -3.27
N SER A 56 6.39 4.63 -2.17
CA SER A 56 5.64 3.54 -1.55
C SER A 56 4.91 4.03 -0.31
N VAL A 57 3.66 3.61 -0.14
CA VAL A 57 2.87 3.92 1.06
C VAL A 57 3.52 3.31 2.31
N ASN A 58 3.43 4.01 3.44
CA ASN A 58 3.97 3.62 4.75
C ASN A 58 5.49 3.31 4.72
N CYS A 59 6.23 3.97 3.83
CA CYS A 59 7.68 3.88 3.75
C CYS A 59 8.28 5.29 3.85
N GLU A 60 9.40 5.40 4.54
CA GLU A 60 10.15 6.62 4.64
C GLU A 60 10.91 6.89 3.34
N HIS A 61 10.76 8.08 2.78
CA HIS A 61 11.44 8.52 1.57
C HIS A 61 12.18 9.83 1.83
N THR A 62 13.40 9.92 1.32
CA THR A 62 14.21 11.15 1.39
C THR A 62 13.90 12.04 0.20
N VAL A 63 13.57 13.29 0.48
CA VAL A 63 13.34 14.36 -0.49
C VAL A 63 14.46 15.37 -0.36
N LYS A 64 14.93 15.86 -1.49
CA LYS A 64 15.92 16.92 -1.54
C LYS A 64 15.30 18.19 -2.10
N ILE A 65 15.53 19.31 -1.47
CA ILE A 65 15.16 20.61 -1.99
C ILE A 65 16.41 21.47 -2.14
N GLU A 66 16.58 22.03 -3.31
CA GLU A 66 17.64 22.99 -3.62
C GLU A 66 17.02 24.39 -3.67
N ILE A 67 17.52 25.28 -2.84
CA ILE A 67 17.05 26.65 -2.71
C ILE A 67 18.19 27.56 -3.12
N THR A 68 17.96 28.44 -4.09
CA THR A 68 18.96 29.38 -4.58
C THR A 68 18.50 30.81 -4.29
N ASN A 69 19.36 31.61 -3.68
CA ASN A 69 19.15 33.02 -3.45
C ASN A 69 19.66 33.81 -4.65
N ASN A 70 18.75 34.37 -5.44
CA ASN A 70 19.07 35.21 -6.59
C ASN A 70 19.02 36.72 -6.22
N ASP A 71 18.94 37.05 -4.93
CA ASP A 71 18.94 38.41 -4.43
C ASP A 71 20.33 38.80 -3.92
N ARG A 72 20.55 40.11 -3.70
CA ARG A 72 21.82 40.67 -3.18
C ARG A 72 21.88 40.71 -1.66
N LEU A 73 20.83 40.26 -0.98
CA LEU A 73 20.71 40.27 0.47
C LEU A 73 20.73 38.84 1.02
N ALA A 74 21.30 38.69 2.21
CA ALA A 74 21.16 37.46 2.97
C ALA A 74 19.77 37.39 3.62
N PHE A 75 19.20 36.21 3.71
CA PHE A 75 17.90 35.98 4.31
C PHE A 75 17.97 34.90 5.37
N HIS A 76 17.22 35.12 6.49
CA HIS A 76 16.91 34.13 7.48
C HIS A 76 15.48 33.69 7.22
N PHE A 77 15.25 32.39 7.08
CA PHE A 77 13.94 31.86 6.72
C PHE A 77 13.72 30.44 7.23
N ASP A 78 12.43 30.10 7.36
CA ASP A 78 11.96 28.74 7.55
C ASP A 78 11.34 28.24 6.25
N VAL A 79 11.37 26.94 6.02
CA VAL A 79 10.76 26.30 4.86
C VAL A 79 9.61 25.45 5.31
N GLU A 80 8.42 25.73 4.78
CA GLU A 80 7.23 24.92 4.99
C GLU A 80 6.79 24.31 3.66
N GLU A 81 6.76 22.98 3.61
CA GLU A 81 6.29 22.24 2.46
C GLU A 81 4.83 21.83 2.66
N HIS A 82 3.97 22.17 1.70
CA HIS A 82 2.56 21.83 1.73
C HIS A 82 2.32 20.43 1.22
N PHE A 83 2.43 19.45 2.12
CA PHE A 83 2.07 18.06 1.84
C PHE A 83 0.57 17.82 2.02
N PRO A 84 0.00 16.78 1.37
CA PRO A 84 -1.31 16.27 1.73
C PRO A 84 -1.38 15.92 3.23
N GLU A 85 -2.55 16.09 3.85
CA GLU A 85 -2.77 15.86 5.30
C GLU A 85 -2.39 14.44 5.76
N ASP A 86 -2.38 13.51 4.83
CA ASP A 86 -2.05 12.11 5.06
C ASP A 86 -0.55 11.78 4.91
N TRP A 87 0.32 12.80 4.81
CA TRP A 87 1.76 12.62 4.80
C TRP A 87 2.35 13.04 6.15
N SER A 88 3.30 12.25 6.66
CA SER A 88 4.06 12.61 7.87
C SER A 88 5.42 13.17 7.47
N LEU A 89 5.72 14.37 7.96
CA LEU A 89 7.02 15.01 7.84
C LEU A 89 7.83 14.71 9.11
N HIS A 90 9.07 14.28 8.96
CA HIS A 90 9.94 13.87 10.08
C HIS A 90 11.13 14.81 10.32
N THR A 91 11.24 15.90 9.57
CA THR A 91 12.37 16.83 9.67
C THR A 91 11.85 18.25 9.67
N GLU A 92 12.23 19.03 10.66
CA GLU A 92 11.94 20.45 10.72
C GLU A 92 12.98 21.22 9.91
N LEU A 93 12.55 22.22 9.13
CA LEU A 93 13.38 23.05 8.26
C LEU A 93 13.30 24.51 8.74
N HIS A 94 13.79 24.74 9.96
CA HIS A 94 13.74 26.04 10.62
C HIS A 94 15.12 26.67 10.75
N GLU A 95 15.15 27.98 10.97
CA GLU A 95 16.35 28.80 11.25
C GLU A 95 17.44 28.66 10.18
N LEU A 96 17.05 28.70 8.91
CA LEU A 96 17.98 28.62 7.78
C LEU A 96 18.48 30.01 7.41
N GLU A 97 19.75 30.09 7.02
CA GLU A 97 20.37 31.31 6.50
C GLU A 97 20.95 31.02 5.11
N ILE A 98 20.72 31.93 4.17
CA ILE A 98 21.29 31.84 2.83
C ILE A 98 21.91 33.19 2.42
N GLN A 99 23.16 33.11 1.95
CA GLN A 99 23.90 34.28 1.48
C GLN A 99 23.51 34.64 0.04
N PRO A 100 23.82 35.86 -0.43
CA PRO A 100 23.64 36.25 -1.83
C PRO A 100 24.32 35.26 -2.79
N ASP A 101 23.64 34.90 -3.87
CA ASP A 101 24.12 33.97 -4.92
C ASP A 101 24.51 32.58 -4.41
N GLU A 102 24.06 32.21 -3.21
CA GLU A 102 24.29 30.89 -2.63
C GLU A 102 23.16 29.93 -3.00
N SER A 103 23.52 28.63 -3.11
CA SER A 103 22.55 27.52 -3.25
C SER A 103 22.67 26.59 -2.03
N LEU A 104 21.56 26.42 -1.31
CA LEU A 104 21.45 25.56 -0.15
C LEU A 104 20.70 24.28 -0.53
N GLN A 105 21.29 23.11 -0.25
CA GLN A 105 20.65 21.83 -0.44
C GLN A 105 20.22 21.27 0.91
N LEU A 106 18.93 21.00 1.05
CA LEU A 106 18.33 20.43 2.26
C LEU A 106 17.76 19.06 1.95
N GLU A 107 17.84 18.17 2.93
CA GLU A 107 17.25 16.84 2.87
C GLU A 107 16.24 16.69 4.00
N TYR A 108 15.05 16.20 3.67
CA TYR A 108 14.02 15.91 4.65
C TYR A 108 13.34 14.57 4.32
N LYS A 109 12.68 13.99 5.32
CA LYS A 109 12.08 12.67 5.23
C LYS A 109 10.57 12.77 5.30
N VAL A 110 9.90 12.08 4.38
CA VAL A 110 8.44 12.04 4.29
C VAL A 110 7.95 10.60 4.26
N THR A 111 6.79 10.37 4.87
CA THR A 111 6.11 9.08 4.84
C THR A 111 4.67 9.27 4.36
N PRO A 112 4.36 8.93 3.09
CA PRO A 112 2.99 8.91 2.60
C PRO A 112 2.17 7.82 3.31
N ARG A 113 0.97 8.14 3.80
CA ARG A 113 0.09 7.16 4.47
C ARG A 113 -1.02 6.63 3.57
N LYS A 114 -1.31 7.31 2.46
CA LYS A 114 -2.27 6.87 1.45
C LYS A 114 -1.61 6.75 0.09
N ARG A 115 -2.06 5.77 -0.67
CA ARG A 115 -1.64 5.60 -2.07
C ARG A 115 -2.44 6.53 -2.98
N GLY A 116 -2.06 6.65 -4.23
CA GLY A 116 -2.73 7.47 -5.23
C GLY A 116 -1.85 8.56 -5.81
N LEU A 117 -2.48 9.54 -6.45
CA LEU A 117 -1.79 10.70 -6.99
C LEU A 117 -1.72 11.80 -5.93
N ALA A 118 -0.53 12.19 -5.54
CA ALA A 118 -0.27 13.34 -4.68
C ALA A 118 0.31 14.47 -5.51
N ARG A 119 -0.24 15.68 -5.35
CA ARG A 119 0.25 16.89 -6.01
C ARG A 119 0.82 17.83 -4.97
N LEU A 120 2.09 18.19 -5.13
CA LEU A 120 2.78 19.18 -4.33
C LEU A 120 2.98 20.43 -5.17
N SER A 121 2.21 21.49 -4.92
CA SER A 121 2.18 22.65 -5.80
C SER A 121 3.05 23.80 -5.33
N PHE A 122 3.26 23.94 -4.02
CA PHE A 122 3.93 25.10 -3.45
C PHE A 122 4.99 24.71 -2.42
N THR A 123 6.01 25.55 -2.31
CA THR A 123 6.94 25.63 -1.18
C THR A 123 6.75 27.01 -0.56
N GLU A 124 6.52 27.09 0.74
CA GLU A 124 6.37 28.33 1.48
C GLU A 124 7.68 28.69 2.18
N PHE A 125 8.13 29.92 1.99
CA PHE A 125 9.28 30.48 2.70
C PHE A 125 8.79 31.52 3.68
N CYS A 126 9.02 31.30 4.97
CA CYS A 126 8.72 32.21 6.05
C CYS A 126 9.98 33.03 6.38
N VAL A 127 10.13 34.21 5.76
CA VAL A 127 11.31 35.02 5.88
C VAL A 127 11.19 35.97 7.08
N THR A 128 12.19 35.91 7.96
CA THR A 128 12.28 36.77 9.13
C THR A 128 12.99 38.10 8.77
N SER A 129 12.47 39.21 9.26
CA SER A 129 13.06 40.53 9.05
C SER A 129 14.44 40.64 9.68
N SER A 130 15.27 41.57 9.18
CA SER A 130 16.65 41.78 9.65
C SER A 130 16.76 42.09 11.15
N LEU A 131 15.73 42.73 11.74
CA LEU A 131 15.65 43.02 13.17
C LEU A 131 14.81 42.00 13.96
N GLY A 132 14.24 40.99 13.30
CA GLY A 132 13.45 39.94 13.94
C GLY A 132 12.05 40.35 14.40
N TYR A 133 11.56 41.58 14.03
CA TYR A 133 10.24 42.04 14.45
C TYR A 133 9.09 41.50 13.59
N TRP A 134 9.36 41.09 12.34
CA TRP A 134 8.36 40.69 11.36
C TRP A 134 8.75 39.38 10.69
N GLN A 135 7.76 38.59 10.39
CA GLN A 135 7.90 37.41 9.58
C GLN A 135 6.89 37.47 8.42
N PHE A 136 7.36 37.26 7.22
CA PHE A 136 6.54 37.30 6.00
C PHE A 136 6.62 35.97 5.28
N SER A 137 5.44 35.41 4.96
CA SER A 137 5.32 34.16 4.22
C SER A 137 5.12 34.42 2.74
N TRP A 138 5.85 33.68 1.90
CA TRP A 138 5.80 33.76 0.47
C TRP A 138 5.69 32.38 -0.15
N LEU A 139 4.64 32.17 -0.99
CA LEU A 139 4.45 30.92 -1.73
C LEU A 139 5.20 30.98 -3.06
N TYR A 140 5.97 29.92 -3.34
CA TYR A 140 6.67 29.71 -4.60
C TYR A 140 6.14 28.47 -5.27
N GLU A 141 5.78 28.58 -6.56
CA GLU A 141 5.31 27.45 -7.35
C GLU A 141 6.44 26.44 -7.55
N ASN A 142 6.16 25.18 -7.19
CA ASN A 142 7.09 24.06 -7.30
C ASN A 142 6.30 22.76 -7.53
N ASP A 143 5.63 22.71 -8.69
CA ASP A 143 4.72 21.61 -9.01
C ASP A 143 5.46 20.28 -9.14
N SER A 144 4.97 19.27 -8.43
CA SER A 144 5.44 17.90 -8.49
C SER A 144 4.26 16.93 -8.39
N ASP A 145 3.99 16.18 -9.43
CA ASP A 145 3.01 15.11 -9.42
C ASP A 145 3.70 13.79 -9.04
N ILE A 146 3.29 13.22 -7.92
CA ILE A 146 3.91 12.04 -7.32
C ILE A 146 2.89 10.92 -7.25
N LYS A 147 3.25 9.74 -7.74
CA LYS A 147 2.43 8.54 -7.63
C LYS A 147 2.85 7.74 -6.43
N VAL A 148 1.94 7.61 -5.47
CA VAL A 148 2.15 6.77 -4.29
C VAL A 148 1.54 5.40 -4.56
N TYR A 149 2.39 4.39 -4.60
CA TYR A 149 2.02 3.00 -4.87
C TYR A 149 1.80 2.22 -3.58
N PRO A 150 1.06 1.08 -3.64
CA PRO A 150 1.05 0.09 -2.56
C PRO A 150 2.48 -0.31 -2.18
N ASN A 151 2.68 -0.78 -0.96
CA ASN A 151 4.02 -1.14 -0.46
C ASN A 151 4.62 -2.29 -1.26
N PHE A 152 5.42 -1.96 -2.27
CA PHE A 152 6.12 -2.93 -3.13
C PHE A 152 7.57 -3.18 -2.69
N LEU A 153 8.06 -2.53 -1.62
CA LEU A 153 9.41 -2.77 -1.10
C LEU A 153 9.59 -4.23 -0.66
N ALA A 154 8.52 -4.86 -0.15
CA ALA A 154 8.52 -6.29 0.11
C ALA A 154 8.83 -7.11 -1.15
N ILE A 155 8.35 -6.67 -2.33
CA ILE A 155 8.63 -7.32 -3.62
C ILE A 155 10.09 -7.10 -4.02
N GLN A 156 10.61 -5.88 -3.87
CA GLN A 156 12.01 -5.57 -4.19
C GLN A 156 12.96 -6.35 -3.29
N ASN A 157 12.65 -6.46 -2.01
CA ASN A 157 13.41 -7.28 -1.07
C ASN A 157 13.34 -8.78 -1.43
N MET A 158 12.18 -9.26 -1.91
CA MET A 158 12.05 -10.62 -2.44
C MET A 158 12.81 -10.83 -3.76
N ALA A 159 12.90 -9.84 -4.61
CA ALA A 159 13.59 -9.91 -5.89
C ALA A 159 15.12 -9.72 -5.76
N GLY A 160 15.57 -8.86 -4.84
CA GLY A 160 16.98 -8.52 -4.62
C GLY A 160 17.76 -9.58 -3.82
N LEU A 161 17.09 -10.36 -3.00
CA LEU A 161 17.68 -11.48 -2.28
C LEU A 161 17.63 -12.72 -3.17
N ASN A 162 18.60 -12.86 -4.04
CA ASN A 162 18.82 -14.05 -4.90
C ASN A 162 18.54 -15.35 -4.13
N GLY A 163 17.31 -15.84 -4.16
CA GLY A 163 16.93 -17.22 -3.88
C GLY A 163 16.89 -17.70 -2.43
N SER A 164 17.24 -16.91 -1.42
CA SER A 164 17.27 -17.36 -0.03
C SER A 164 16.57 -16.43 0.96
N ILE A 165 15.42 -15.89 0.58
CA ILE A 165 14.51 -15.43 1.63
C ILE A 165 14.12 -16.66 2.42
N ASN A 166 14.22 -16.58 3.74
CA ASN A 166 13.56 -17.52 4.63
C ASN A 166 12.04 -17.40 4.43
N LEU A 167 11.54 -17.97 3.33
CA LEU A 167 10.11 -18.07 2.99
C LEU A 167 9.32 -18.60 4.18
N THR A 168 10.00 -19.38 5.03
CA THR A 168 9.46 -19.95 6.27
C THR A 168 9.18 -18.86 7.33
N GLN A 169 9.97 -17.77 7.41
CA GLN A 169 9.70 -16.66 8.33
C GLN A 169 8.51 -15.80 7.90
N ALA A 170 8.22 -15.76 6.60
CA ALA A 170 7.04 -15.08 6.06
C ALA A 170 5.79 -15.98 6.04
N GLY A 171 5.79 -17.14 6.75
CA GLY A 171 4.66 -18.09 6.74
C GLY A 171 4.45 -18.82 5.40
N LEU A 172 5.38 -18.67 4.46
CA LEU A 172 5.32 -19.35 3.17
C LEU A 172 5.86 -20.77 3.29
N LYS A 173 5.05 -21.76 2.93
CA LYS A 173 5.47 -23.17 2.90
C LYS A 173 6.54 -23.36 1.83
N LYS A 174 7.65 -23.97 2.19
CA LYS A 174 8.68 -24.37 1.23
C LYS A 174 8.16 -25.53 0.41
N PHE A 175 7.66 -25.25 -0.79
CA PHE A 175 7.24 -26.28 -1.72
C PHE A 175 8.43 -26.66 -2.62
N ASN A 176 8.90 -27.91 -2.50
CA ASN A 176 9.77 -28.49 -3.51
C ASN A 176 8.90 -28.85 -4.72
N LEU A 177 8.88 -27.96 -5.69
CA LEU A 177 8.12 -28.14 -6.93
C LEU A 177 8.76 -29.14 -7.91
N ARG A 178 9.97 -29.64 -7.60
CA ARG A 178 10.65 -30.63 -8.45
C ARG A 178 9.92 -31.99 -8.42
N GLY A 179 9.47 -32.45 -9.58
CA GLY A 179 8.94 -33.80 -9.78
C GLY A 179 7.46 -34.02 -9.43
N SER A 180 6.70 -32.96 -9.10
CA SER A 180 5.27 -33.06 -8.79
C SER A 180 4.32 -32.65 -9.92
N GLY A 181 4.84 -32.20 -11.07
CA GLY A 181 4.03 -31.84 -12.23
C GLY A 181 3.48 -33.07 -13.00
N MET A 182 2.48 -32.84 -13.85
CA MET A 182 1.91 -33.88 -14.73
C MET A 182 2.51 -33.88 -16.14
N ASP A 183 3.25 -32.84 -16.54
CA ASP A 183 3.92 -32.77 -17.83
C ASP A 183 5.12 -33.71 -17.86
N PHE A 184 5.10 -34.66 -18.79
CA PHE A 184 6.20 -35.59 -19.00
C PHE A 184 7.41 -34.84 -19.55
N ARG A 185 8.57 -34.95 -18.85
CA ARG A 185 9.81 -34.34 -19.28
C ARG A 185 10.69 -35.34 -20.04
N GLN A 186 11.04 -36.42 -19.36
CA GLN A 186 11.93 -37.45 -19.93
C GLN A 186 11.86 -38.74 -19.15
N LEU A 187 12.41 -39.82 -19.75
CA LEU A 187 12.70 -41.06 -19.06
C LEU A 187 14.13 -40.99 -18.51
N ARG A 188 14.32 -41.43 -17.26
CA ARG A 188 15.65 -41.56 -16.66
C ARG A 188 15.76 -42.80 -15.78
N GLU A 189 16.94 -43.19 -15.43
CA GLU A 189 17.14 -44.28 -14.49
C GLU A 189 16.51 -43.97 -13.14
N TYR A 190 15.80 -44.92 -12.56
CA TYR A 190 15.20 -44.84 -11.23
C TYR A 190 16.29 -44.65 -10.16
N ARG A 191 16.04 -43.82 -9.19
CA ARG A 191 16.90 -43.61 -8.05
C ARG A 191 16.20 -44.08 -6.79
N GLU A 192 16.96 -44.70 -5.87
CA GLU A 192 16.44 -45.11 -4.58
C GLU A 192 15.82 -43.92 -3.83
N GLY A 193 14.62 -44.12 -3.25
CA GLY A 193 13.84 -43.08 -2.57
C GLY A 193 12.79 -42.39 -3.43
N GLU A 194 12.69 -42.69 -4.73
CA GLU A 194 11.64 -42.14 -5.59
C GLU A 194 10.34 -42.98 -5.48
N SER A 195 9.22 -42.36 -5.83
CA SER A 195 7.93 -43.04 -5.83
C SER A 195 7.87 -44.15 -6.87
N LEU A 196 7.55 -45.35 -6.45
CA LEU A 196 7.37 -46.50 -7.36
C LEU A 196 6.28 -46.26 -8.41
N LYS A 197 5.35 -45.34 -8.17
CA LYS A 197 4.30 -44.94 -9.14
C LYS A 197 4.86 -44.29 -10.40
N GLN A 198 6.08 -43.75 -10.32
CA GLN A 198 6.74 -43.08 -11.44
C GLN A 198 7.51 -44.05 -12.34
N ILE A 199 7.63 -45.31 -11.98
CA ILE A 199 8.31 -46.32 -12.81
C ILE A 199 7.49 -46.56 -14.09
N ASP A 200 8.16 -46.42 -15.24
CA ASP A 200 7.63 -46.86 -16.53
C ASP A 200 7.99 -48.32 -16.79
N TRP A 201 7.08 -49.21 -16.49
CA TRP A 201 7.31 -50.66 -16.67
C TRP A 201 7.58 -51.05 -18.11
N ARG A 202 7.00 -50.33 -19.10
CA ARG A 202 7.23 -50.58 -20.52
C ARG A 202 8.65 -50.18 -20.95
N ALA A 203 9.14 -49.04 -20.48
CA ALA A 203 10.51 -48.63 -20.71
C ALA A 203 11.50 -49.52 -19.95
N THR A 204 11.18 -49.89 -18.70
CA THR A 204 11.97 -50.79 -17.85
C THR A 204 12.20 -52.13 -18.53
N SER A 205 11.15 -52.75 -19.10
CA SER A 205 11.28 -54.02 -19.79
C SER A 205 12.10 -53.92 -21.09
N ARG A 206 12.08 -52.77 -21.75
CA ARG A 206 12.84 -52.50 -22.99
C ARG A 206 14.31 -52.22 -22.73
N PHE A 207 14.64 -51.57 -21.67
CA PHE A 207 16.03 -51.16 -21.35
C PHE A 207 16.71 -52.09 -20.33
N ASN A 208 16.02 -53.07 -19.78
CA ASN A 208 16.53 -53.99 -18.75
C ASN A 208 17.08 -53.25 -17.50
N LYS A 209 16.63 -52.05 -17.22
CA LYS A 209 16.97 -51.21 -16.07
C LYS A 209 15.71 -50.51 -15.58
N LEU A 210 15.59 -50.30 -14.29
CA LEU A 210 14.47 -49.54 -13.73
C LEU A 210 14.47 -48.12 -14.30
N ILE A 211 13.44 -47.77 -15.05
CA ILE A 211 13.27 -46.46 -15.68
C ILE A 211 12.10 -45.72 -15.01
N SER A 212 12.35 -44.51 -14.61
CA SER A 212 11.36 -43.61 -13.99
C SER A 212 10.99 -42.47 -14.97
N LYS A 213 9.70 -42.11 -14.96
CA LYS A 213 9.20 -40.93 -15.64
C LYS A 213 9.53 -39.71 -14.81
N GLU A 214 10.32 -38.79 -15.36
CA GLU A 214 10.51 -37.49 -14.78
C GLU A 214 9.45 -36.56 -15.31
N PHE A 215 8.72 -35.93 -14.39
CA PHE A 215 7.71 -34.94 -14.71
C PHE A 215 8.25 -33.55 -14.40
N GLN A 216 7.83 -32.57 -15.19
CA GLN A 216 8.11 -31.16 -14.97
C GLN A 216 6.85 -30.43 -14.54
N GLU A 217 7.03 -29.27 -13.93
CA GLU A 217 5.91 -28.41 -13.59
C GLU A 217 5.17 -27.96 -14.84
N GLU A 218 3.85 -27.99 -14.78
CA GLU A 218 3.02 -27.35 -15.78
C GLU A 218 3.27 -25.83 -15.74
N LYS A 219 3.67 -25.30 -16.90
CA LYS A 219 3.86 -23.87 -17.12
C LYS A 219 2.71 -23.33 -17.97
N ASN A 220 2.58 -21.99 -18.01
CA ASN A 220 1.54 -21.30 -18.78
C ASN A 220 0.11 -21.51 -18.26
N GLN A 221 -0.06 -21.87 -17.02
CA GLN A 221 -1.37 -21.87 -16.39
C GLN A 221 -1.90 -20.43 -16.31
N HIS A 222 -3.21 -20.28 -16.30
CA HIS A 222 -3.83 -18.95 -16.22
C HIS A 222 -4.43 -18.72 -14.84
N VAL A 223 -3.94 -17.69 -14.17
CA VAL A 223 -4.46 -17.21 -12.88
C VAL A 223 -5.26 -15.94 -13.12
N MET A 224 -6.50 -15.94 -12.67
CA MET A 224 -7.40 -14.81 -12.77
C MET A 224 -7.77 -14.31 -11.38
N ILE A 225 -7.48 -13.04 -11.11
CA ILE A 225 -7.79 -12.41 -9.84
C ILE A 225 -9.04 -11.56 -9.99
N MET A 226 -10.02 -11.78 -9.09
CA MET A 226 -11.19 -10.93 -8.89
C MET A 226 -11.04 -10.22 -7.54
N LEU A 227 -10.77 -8.91 -7.58
CA LEU A 227 -10.58 -8.08 -6.41
C LEU A 227 -11.83 -7.27 -6.12
N ASP A 228 -12.43 -7.51 -4.98
CA ASP A 228 -13.54 -6.72 -4.48
C ASP A 228 -13.06 -5.31 -4.05
N ALA A 229 -13.75 -4.29 -4.54
CA ALA A 229 -13.53 -2.89 -4.18
C ALA A 229 -14.83 -2.24 -3.64
N GLY A 230 -15.74 -3.03 -3.11
CA GLY A 230 -17.00 -2.57 -2.52
C GLY A 230 -16.84 -2.11 -1.06
N GLN A 231 -17.98 -1.81 -0.46
CA GLN A 231 -18.04 -1.22 0.88
C GLN A 231 -17.37 -2.06 1.98
N ARG A 232 -17.39 -3.40 1.86
CA ARG A 232 -16.79 -4.31 2.86
C ARG A 232 -15.27 -4.16 2.96
N MET A 233 -14.64 -3.81 1.83
CA MET A 233 -13.18 -3.66 1.74
C MET A 233 -12.66 -2.33 2.27
N ARG A 234 -13.57 -1.43 2.74
CA ARG A 234 -13.21 -0.14 3.34
C ARG A 234 -12.84 -0.21 4.81
N VAL A 235 -13.08 -1.34 5.45
CA VAL A 235 -12.73 -1.55 6.86
C VAL A 235 -11.22 -1.37 7.03
N HIS A 236 -10.83 -0.62 8.06
CA HIS A 236 -9.43 -0.41 8.43
C HIS A 236 -9.00 -1.49 9.43
N ASP A 237 -7.78 -1.95 9.22
CA ASP A 237 -7.01 -2.79 10.14
C ASP A 237 -5.69 -2.03 10.36
N ASP A 238 -5.56 -1.40 11.49
CA ASP A 238 -4.52 -0.40 11.78
C ASP A 238 -4.50 0.74 10.73
N ASP A 239 -3.36 0.98 10.11
CA ASP A 239 -3.13 2.07 9.15
C ASP A 239 -3.60 1.75 7.72
N MET A 240 -4.08 0.53 7.44
CA MET A 240 -4.45 0.10 6.08
C MET A 240 -5.88 -0.40 6.01
N THR A 241 -6.51 -0.23 4.83
CA THR A 241 -7.81 -0.85 4.57
C THR A 241 -7.65 -2.34 4.21
N TYR A 242 -8.72 -3.13 4.36
CA TYR A 242 -8.74 -4.51 3.85
C TYR A 242 -8.43 -4.58 2.36
N PHE A 243 -8.84 -3.56 1.60
CA PHE A 243 -8.49 -3.42 0.20
C PHE A 243 -6.98 -3.30 -0.01
N ASP A 244 -6.29 -2.50 0.81
CA ASP A 244 -4.84 -2.30 0.70
C ASP A 244 -4.08 -3.58 1.04
N HIS A 245 -4.51 -4.31 2.08
CA HIS A 245 -3.97 -5.63 2.40
C HIS A 245 -4.18 -6.64 1.26
N ALA A 246 -5.39 -6.66 0.67
CA ALA A 246 -5.68 -7.51 -0.46
C ALA A 246 -4.81 -7.14 -1.67
N LEU A 247 -4.72 -5.87 -2.01
CA LEU A 247 -3.92 -5.40 -3.14
C LEU A 247 -2.44 -5.74 -2.99
N ASN A 248 -1.85 -5.51 -1.81
CA ASN A 248 -0.48 -5.88 -1.49
C ASN A 248 -0.26 -7.40 -1.65
N SER A 249 -1.19 -8.21 -1.15
CA SER A 249 -1.13 -9.67 -1.27
C SER A 249 -1.20 -10.15 -2.72
N LEU A 250 -2.06 -9.52 -3.52
CA LEU A 250 -2.24 -9.84 -4.93
C LEU A 250 -1.06 -9.41 -5.80
N ILE A 251 -0.37 -8.33 -5.46
CA ILE A 251 0.85 -7.91 -6.13
C ILE A 251 1.96 -8.95 -5.90
N LEU A 252 2.12 -9.43 -4.66
CA LEU A 252 3.10 -10.47 -4.32
C LEU A 252 2.76 -11.81 -4.97
N LEU A 253 1.49 -12.20 -4.99
CA LEU A 253 1.01 -13.36 -5.74
C LEU A 253 1.32 -13.22 -7.23
N SER A 254 1.04 -12.05 -7.81
CA SER A 254 1.28 -11.77 -9.23
C SER A 254 2.76 -11.93 -9.58
N HIS A 255 3.65 -11.40 -8.74
CA HIS A 255 5.09 -11.60 -8.91
C HIS A 255 5.46 -13.08 -8.87
N SER A 256 4.92 -13.84 -7.89
CA SER A 256 5.19 -15.28 -7.76
C SER A 256 4.67 -16.08 -8.96
N ALA A 257 3.44 -15.84 -9.40
CA ALA A 257 2.84 -16.53 -10.53
C ALA A 257 3.58 -16.26 -11.84
N LEU A 258 3.88 -14.99 -12.13
CA LEU A 258 4.61 -14.58 -13.33
C LEU A 258 6.06 -15.10 -13.32
N LYS A 259 6.73 -15.17 -12.16
CA LYS A 259 8.05 -15.78 -12.00
C LYS A 259 8.04 -17.29 -12.28
N ASN A 260 6.95 -17.97 -11.93
CA ASN A 260 6.76 -19.39 -12.22
C ASN A 260 6.34 -19.66 -13.67
N GLY A 261 6.28 -18.66 -14.53
CA GLY A 261 5.96 -18.77 -15.95
C GLY A 261 4.47 -18.89 -16.25
N ASP A 262 3.59 -18.60 -15.28
CA ASP A 262 2.16 -18.56 -15.47
C ASP A 262 1.70 -17.22 -16.05
N SER A 263 0.49 -17.18 -16.58
CA SER A 263 -0.14 -15.97 -17.07
C SER A 263 -1.18 -15.45 -16.06
N LEU A 264 -1.33 -14.14 -15.99
CA LEU A 264 -2.17 -13.49 -15.01
C LEU A 264 -3.13 -12.51 -15.68
N SER A 265 -4.37 -12.45 -15.19
CA SER A 265 -5.32 -11.38 -15.47
C SER A 265 -5.92 -10.88 -14.16
N LEU A 266 -6.41 -9.63 -14.15
CA LEU A 266 -6.97 -9.05 -12.94
C LEU A 266 -8.22 -8.22 -13.28
N GLN A 267 -9.27 -8.38 -12.47
CA GLN A 267 -10.51 -7.63 -12.54
C GLN A 267 -10.85 -7.09 -11.15
N SER A 268 -11.18 -5.80 -11.05
CA SER A 268 -11.87 -5.25 -9.87
C SER A 268 -13.37 -5.21 -10.10
N PHE A 269 -14.14 -5.26 -9.01
CA PHE A 269 -15.60 -5.11 -9.01
C PHE A 269 -16.07 -4.47 -7.69
N GLY A 270 -17.33 -4.09 -7.59
CA GLY A 270 -17.90 -3.46 -6.40
C GLY A 270 -17.77 -1.93 -6.38
N SER A 271 -16.78 -1.38 -7.08
CA SER A 271 -16.65 0.06 -7.35
C SER A 271 -16.39 0.28 -8.84
N GLU A 272 -15.31 0.95 -9.18
CA GLU A 272 -14.85 1.04 -10.56
C GLU A 272 -14.39 -0.33 -11.06
N THR A 273 -15.01 -0.82 -12.14
CA THR A 273 -14.60 -2.09 -12.76
C THR A 273 -13.42 -1.86 -13.67
N ARG A 274 -12.24 -2.26 -13.21
CA ARG A 274 -11.01 -2.24 -14.00
C ARG A 274 -10.67 -3.63 -14.48
N TRP A 275 -10.24 -3.74 -15.73
CA TRP A 275 -9.81 -4.99 -16.34
C TRP A 275 -8.39 -4.88 -16.83
N LEU A 276 -7.56 -5.81 -16.42
CA LEU A 276 -6.22 -6.00 -16.93
C LEU A 276 -6.12 -7.40 -17.54
N GLY A 277 -6.01 -7.45 -18.87
CA GLY A 277 -6.00 -8.68 -19.64
C GLY A 277 -4.78 -9.55 -19.38
N GLN A 278 -4.69 -10.67 -20.12
CA GLN A 278 -3.64 -11.66 -19.91
C GLN A 278 -2.23 -11.06 -20.03
N MET A 279 -1.44 -11.24 -18.99
CA MET A 279 -0.05 -10.78 -18.88
C MET A 279 0.88 -11.95 -18.63
N LYS A 280 2.12 -11.84 -19.11
CA LYS A 280 3.20 -12.80 -18.88
C LYS A 280 4.50 -12.06 -18.52
N GLY A 281 5.36 -12.72 -17.76
CA GLY A 281 6.66 -12.20 -17.36
C GLY A 281 6.62 -11.20 -16.19
N VAL A 282 7.61 -11.26 -15.33
CA VAL A 282 7.70 -10.50 -14.07
C VAL A 282 7.61 -8.98 -14.28
N GLN A 283 8.07 -8.48 -15.43
CA GLN A 283 8.00 -7.05 -15.78
C GLN A 283 6.54 -6.52 -15.82
N SER A 284 5.55 -7.42 -16.01
CA SER A 284 4.14 -7.03 -16.03
C SER A 284 3.58 -6.62 -14.66
N VAL A 285 4.29 -6.88 -13.56
CA VAL A 285 3.89 -6.44 -12.21
C VAL A 285 3.79 -4.91 -12.15
N SER A 286 4.68 -4.19 -12.83
CA SER A 286 4.61 -2.72 -12.92
C SER A 286 3.31 -2.23 -13.57
N LYS A 287 2.77 -2.98 -14.54
CA LYS A 287 1.48 -2.65 -15.17
C LYS A 287 0.32 -2.80 -14.18
N ILE A 288 0.37 -3.84 -13.32
CA ILE A 288 -0.64 -4.05 -12.27
C ILE A 288 -0.60 -2.90 -11.28
N LEU A 289 0.59 -2.56 -10.78
CA LEU A 289 0.78 -1.43 -9.87
C LEU A 289 0.21 -0.15 -10.47
N HIS A 290 0.58 0.17 -11.72
CA HIS A 290 0.16 1.39 -12.39
C HIS A 290 -1.35 1.44 -12.68
N HIS A 291 -2.00 0.30 -12.83
CA HIS A 291 -3.43 0.22 -13.15
C HIS A 291 -4.34 0.26 -11.92
N PHE A 292 -3.82 -0.10 -10.75
CA PHE A 292 -4.61 -0.25 -9.52
C PHE A 292 -4.16 0.65 -8.36
N TYR A 293 -3.10 1.48 -8.51
CA TYR A 293 -2.56 2.30 -7.41
C TYR A 293 -3.56 3.33 -6.88
N ASP A 294 -4.43 3.86 -7.74
CA ASP A 294 -5.43 4.89 -7.46
C ASP A 294 -6.86 4.33 -7.31
N LEU A 295 -7.02 3.01 -7.34
CA LEU A 295 -8.32 2.37 -7.11
C LEU A 295 -8.60 2.29 -5.61
N TYR A 296 -9.73 2.86 -5.19
CA TYR A 296 -10.19 2.84 -3.81
C TYR A 296 -11.53 2.11 -3.66
N PRO A 297 -11.77 1.42 -2.53
CA PRO A 297 -13.06 0.83 -2.24
C PRO A 297 -14.11 1.92 -1.98
N GLN A 298 -15.29 1.76 -2.56
CA GLN A 298 -16.39 2.72 -2.45
C GLN A 298 -17.53 2.19 -1.56
N LYS A 299 -18.46 3.08 -1.17
CA LYS A 299 -19.68 2.73 -0.38
C LYS A 299 -20.76 2.07 -1.24
N ILE A 300 -20.37 1.11 -2.07
CA ILE A 300 -21.24 0.40 -2.99
C ILE A 300 -21.24 -1.09 -2.61
N ALA A 301 -22.38 -1.74 -2.59
CA ALA A 301 -22.46 -3.18 -2.41
C ALA A 301 -21.90 -3.91 -3.64
N SER A 302 -21.12 -4.96 -3.42
CA SER A 302 -20.49 -5.71 -4.48
C SER A 302 -21.47 -6.67 -5.14
N ASP A 303 -21.62 -6.58 -6.46
CA ASP A 303 -22.43 -7.51 -7.26
C ASP A 303 -21.53 -8.64 -7.78
N TYR A 304 -21.48 -9.73 -7.03
CA TYR A 304 -20.69 -10.91 -7.35
C TYR A 304 -21.18 -11.60 -8.63
N VAL A 305 -22.51 -11.63 -8.86
CA VAL A 305 -23.10 -12.30 -10.02
C VAL A 305 -22.75 -11.60 -11.31
N LYS A 306 -22.91 -10.28 -11.35
CA LYS A 306 -22.51 -9.45 -12.49
C LYS A 306 -21.01 -9.56 -12.77
N ALA A 307 -20.18 -9.49 -11.73
CA ALA A 307 -18.74 -9.63 -11.86
C ALA A 307 -18.34 -10.98 -12.44
N ALA A 308 -19.01 -12.08 -12.04
CA ALA A 308 -18.78 -13.41 -12.58
C ALA A 308 -19.21 -13.54 -14.04
N GLN A 309 -20.34 -12.95 -14.42
CA GLN A 309 -20.83 -12.94 -15.81
C GLN A 309 -19.87 -12.16 -16.72
N ASP A 310 -19.44 -10.97 -16.31
CA ASP A 310 -18.49 -10.14 -17.04
C ASP A 310 -17.14 -10.84 -17.23
N LEU A 311 -16.70 -11.60 -16.21
CA LEU A 311 -15.46 -12.37 -16.28
C LEU A 311 -15.56 -13.49 -17.31
N LEU A 312 -16.66 -14.24 -17.34
CA LEU A 312 -16.83 -15.34 -18.29
C LEU A 312 -16.78 -14.89 -19.76
N LEU A 313 -17.23 -13.66 -20.03
CA LEU A 313 -17.14 -13.06 -21.37
C LEU A 313 -15.69 -12.74 -21.74
N LYS A 314 -14.91 -12.27 -20.76
CA LYS A 314 -13.51 -11.84 -20.96
C LYS A 314 -12.51 -12.99 -20.92
N GLN A 315 -12.81 -14.04 -20.15
CA GLN A 315 -11.93 -15.20 -19.94
C GLN A 315 -12.58 -16.51 -20.41
N PRO A 316 -12.48 -16.86 -21.70
CA PRO A 316 -13.09 -18.07 -22.24
C PRO A 316 -12.30 -19.34 -21.92
N LYS A 317 -11.01 -19.26 -21.63
CA LYS A 317 -10.15 -20.41 -21.31
C LYS A 317 -10.17 -20.73 -19.82
N ARG A 318 -10.04 -22.01 -19.47
CA ARG A 318 -9.96 -22.47 -18.09
C ARG A 318 -8.85 -21.72 -17.33
N ALA A 319 -9.13 -21.34 -16.11
CA ALA A 319 -8.23 -20.60 -15.25
C ALA A 319 -8.48 -20.91 -13.77
N LEU A 320 -7.49 -20.64 -12.92
CA LEU A 320 -7.71 -20.52 -11.48
C LEU A 320 -8.26 -19.13 -11.19
N ILE A 321 -9.47 -19.04 -10.68
CA ILE A 321 -10.07 -17.79 -10.25
C ILE A 321 -9.82 -17.63 -8.75
N LEU A 322 -9.16 -16.54 -8.36
CA LEU A 322 -8.97 -16.14 -6.97
C LEU A 322 -9.89 -14.95 -6.70
N LEU A 323 -11.02 -15.20 -6.05
CA LEU A 323 -11.95 -14.17 -5.63
C LEU A 323 -11.58 -13.71 -4.22
N VAL A 324 -11.18 -12.44 -4.08
CA VAL A 324 -10.74 -11.84 -2.82
C VAL A 324 -11.74 -10.79 -2.37
N SER A 325 -12.32 -10.99 -1.19
CA SER A 325 -13.33 -10.11 -0.60
C SER A 325 -13.35 -10.27 0.93
N CYS A 326 -14.06 -9.38 1.63
CA CYS A 326 -14.47 -9.57 3.02
C CYS A 326 -15.93 -10.02 3.03
N LEU A 327 -16.16 -11.30 3.33
CA LEU A 327 -17.47 -11.93 3.20
C LEU A 327 -18.24 -11.91 4.51
N ARG A 328 -19.49 -11.47 4.44
CA ARG A 328 -20.47 -11.62 5.52
C ARG A 328 -21.62 -12.53 5.11
N ASP A 329 -22.45 -12.93 6.06
CA ASP A 329 -23.54 -13.86 5.84
C ASP A 329 -24.54 -13.39 4.77
N GLU A 330 -24.79 -12.09 4.71
CA GLU A 330 -25.69 -11.43 3.77
C GLU A 330 -25.25 -11.60 2.30
N ASP A 331 -23.94 -11.58 2.06
CA ASP A 331 -23.38 -11.64 0.71
C ASP A 331 -23.30 -13.08 0.16
N PHE A 332 -23.58 -14.06 1.03
CA PHE A 332 -23.30 -15.46 0.72
C PHE A 332 -24.19 -16.06 -0.37
N SER A 333 -25.46 -15.64 -0.47
CA SER A 333 -26.38 -16.11 -1.51
C SER A 333 -25.88 -15.73 -2.90
N ASP A 334 -25.46 -14.49 -3.07
CA ASP A 334 -25.00 -13.93 -4.35
C ASP A 334 -23.62 -14.48 -4.71
N LEU A 335 -22.74 -14.61 -3.71
CA LEU A 335 -21.46 -15.27 -3.88
C LEU A 335 -21.63 -16.72 -4.35
N LEU A 336 -22.56 -17.48 -3.75
CA LEU A 336 -22.82 -18.86 -4.13
C LEU A 336 -23.32 -18.98 -5.58
N ALA A 337 -24.20 -18.06 -6.00
CA ALA A 337 -24.65 -17.98 -7.38
C ALA A 337 -23.50 -17.66 -8.34
N ALA A 338 -22.67 -16.68 -8.01
CA ALA A 338 -21.50 -16.30 -8.78
C ALA A 338 -20.49 -17.45 -8.92
N VAL A 339 -20.19 -18.14 -7.82
CA VAL A 339 -19.28 -19.29 -7.81
C VAL A 339 -19.80 -20.41 -8.70
N LYS A 340 -21.10 -20.74 -8.67
CA LYS A 340 -21.70 -21.74 -9.55
C LYS A 340 -21.56 -21.37 -11.04
N ILE A 341 -21.67 -20.10 -11.36
CA ILE A 341 -21.47 -19.59 -12.72
C ILE A 341 -20.01 -19.82 -13.15
N LEU A 342 -19.05 -19.45 -12.30
CA LEU A 342 -17.62 -19.56 -12.58
C LEU A 342 -17.13 -21.01 -12.65
N GLN A 343 -17.62 -21.90 -11.79
CA GLN A 343 -17.24 -23.32 -11.74
C GLN A 343 -17.60 -24.11 -13.00
N LYS A 344 -18.50 -23.59 -13.86
CA LYS A 344 -18.81 -24.25 -15.15
C LYS A 344 -17.56 -24.38 -16.03
N LYS A 345 -16.57 -23.50 -15.89
CA LYS A 345 -15.35 -23.51 -16.73
C LYS A 345 -14.05 -23.42 -15.94
N HIS A 346 -14.07 -22.86 -14.75
CA HIS A 346 -12.89 -22.47 -14.01
C HIS A 346 -12.79 -23.20 -12.67
N LEU A 347 -11.58 -23.29 -12.15
CA LEU A 347 -11.35 -23.65 -10.76
C LEU A 347 -11.48 -22.39 -9.90
N VAL A 348 -12.29 -22.42 -8.85
CA VAL A 348 -12.59 -21.26 -8.03
C VAL A 348 -12.00 -21.42 -6.64
N ALA A 349 -11.24 -20.42 -6.22
CA ALA A 349 -10.79 -20.24 -4.85
C ALA A 349 -11.37 -18.92 -4.31
N VAL A 350 -12.06 -19.01 -3.19
CA VAL A 350 -12.62 -17.88 -2.46
C VAL A 350 -11.73 -17.58 -1.27
N ILE A 351 -11.22 -16.37 -1.22
CA ILE A 351 -10.33 -15.86 -0.19
C ILE A 351 -11.06 -14.74 0.53
N SER A 352 -11.44 -14.99 1.78
CA SER A 352 -12.13 -14.03 2.62
C SER A 352 -11.22 -13.51 3.70
N ILE A 353 -11.25 -12.19 3.89
CA ILE A 353 -10.58 -11.56 5.02
C ILE A 353 -11.46 -11.73 6.25
N SER A 354 -10.89 -12.21 7.35
CA SER A 354 -11.57 -12.30 8.65
C SER A 354 -11.47 -10.96 9.37
N GLU A 355 -12.53 -10.63 10.11
CA GLU A 355 -12.56 -9.46 10.98
C GLU A 355 -12.00 -9.84 12.37
N PRO A 356 -10.85 -9.29 12.80
CA PRO A 356 -10.20 -9.67 14.07
C PRO A 356 -11.07 -9.41 15.31
N ILE A 357 -12.00 -8.46 15.19
CA ILE A 357 -12.89 -8.07 16.28
C ILE A 357 -13.69 -9.25 16.87
N TYR A 358 -14.07 -10.21 16.00
CA TYR A 358 -14.81 -11.39 16.51
C TYR A 358 -13.94 -12.30 17.36
N GLU A 359 -12.67 -12.48 16.98
CA GLU A 359 -11.72 -13.27 17.77
C GLU A 359 -11.41 -12.60 19.12
N THR A 360 -11.26 -11.27 19.11
CA THR A 360 -11.04 -10.48 20.33
C THR A 360 -12.22 -10.65 21.29
N ILE A 361 -13.46 -10.42 20.83
CA ILE A 361 -14.67 -10.55 21.65
C ILE A 361 -14.82 -11.99 22.19
N LEU A 362 -14.48 -13.01 21.40
CA LEU A 362 -14.60 -14.41 21.83
C LEU A 362 -13.51 -14.84 22.82
N ASN A 363 -12.38 -14.14 22.89
CA ASN A 363 -11.29 -14.44 23.82
C ASN A 363 -11.32 -13.58 25.09
N ASP A 364 -12.05 -12.46 25.07
CA ASP A 364 -12.18 -11.58 26.23
C ASP A 364 -13.03 -12.21 27.34
N PRO A 365 -12.73 -11.97 28.62
CA PRO A 365 -13.55 -12.43 29.74
C PRO A 365 -14.92 -11.73 29.69
N VAL A 366 -15.96 -12.48 30.08
CA VAL A 366 -17.33 -12.00 30.09
C VAL A 366 -17.75 -11.68 31.53
N ASP A 367 -17.73 -10.40 31.90
CA ASP A 367 -18.00 -9.93 33.26
C ASP A 367 -19.39 -9.33 33.48
N ASN A 368 -20.07 -8.96 32.41
CA ASN A 368 -21.38 -8.30 32.47
C ASN A 368 -22.34 -8.77 31.36
N PHE A 369 -23.62 -8.35 31.47
CA PHE A 369 -24.67 -8.74 30.53
C PHE A 369 -24.42 -8.24 29.10
N GLU A 370 -23.91 -7.03 28.93
CA GLU A 370 -23.62 -6.46 27.62
C GLU A 370 -22.52 -7.26 26.91
N GLN A 371 -21.44 -7.61 27.62
CA GLN A 371 -20.37 -8.47 27.12
C GLN A 371 -20.89 -9.88 26.78
N SER A 372 -21.82 -10.44 27.57
CA SER A 372 -22.46 -11.73 27.26
C SER A 372 -23.26 -11.67 25.96
N LEU A 373 -23.95 -10.55 25.71
CA LEU A 373 -24.70 -10.35 24.47
C LEU A 373 -23.77 -10.19 23.27
N MET A 374 -22.67 -9.42 23.41
CA MET A 374 -21.62 -9.28 22.38
C MET A 374 -20.96 -10.63 22.07
N TYR A 375 -20.58 -11.38 23.08
CA TYR A 375 -20.01 -12.73 22.94
C TYR A 375 -20.95 -13.67 22.17
N SER A 376 -22.22 -13.72 22.57
CA SER A 376 -23.23 -14.58 21.91
C SER A 376 -23.44 -14.17 20.45
N SER A 377 -23.49 -12.87 20.17
CA SER A 377 -23.64 -12.34 18.82
C SER A 377 -22.42 -12.66 17.95
N ALA A 378 -21.20 -12.46 18.47
CA ALA A 378 -19.96 -12.79 17.77
C ALA A 378 -19.86 -14.30 17.48
N GLN A 379 -20.26 -15.14 18.44
CA GLN A 379 -20.29 -16.59 18.28
C GLN A 379 -21.27 -17.03 17.18
N MET A 380 -22.49 -16.44 17.16
CA MET A 380 -23.49 -16.73 16.12
C MET A 380 -22.98 -16.34 14.73
N LEU A 381 -22.37 -15.16 14.57
CA LEU A 381 -21.81 -14.69 13.32
C LEU A 381 -20.67 -15.60 12.86
N ASN A 382 -19.73 -15.94 13.74
CA ASN A 382 -18.61 -16.83 13.42
C ASN A 382 -19.10 -18.23 12.98
N GLN A 383 -20.08 -18.79 13.68
CA GLN A 383 -20.68 -20.07 13.31
C GLN A 383 -21.42 -20.00 11.96
N SER A 384 -22.05 -18.86 11.63
CA SER A 384 -22.68 -18.65 10.33
C SER A 384 -21.67 -18.63 9.21
N ILE A 385 -20.58 -17.85 9.36
CA ILE A 385 -19.47 -17.79 8.41
C ILE A 385 -18.87 -19.19 8.20
N GLU A 386 -18.58 -19.93 9.27
CA GLU A 386 -18.06 -21.29 9.15
C GLU A 386 -19.01 -22.24 8.41
N ARG A 387 -20.32 -22.19 8.70
CA ARG A 387 -21.33 -22.99 7.98
C ARG A 387 -21.32 -22.69 6.49
N ASN A 388 -21.21 -21.42 6.15
CA ASN A 388 -21.18 -20.95 4.77
C ASN A 388 -19.92 -21.44 4.04
N PHE A 389 -18.75 -21.35 4.68
CA PHE A 389 -17.52 -21.92 4.12
C PHE A 389 -17.59 -23.45 3.96
N LYS A 390 -18.20 -24.16 4.92
CA LYS A 390 -18.43 -25.61 4.79
C LYS A 390 -19.32 -25.95 3.59
N ARG A 391 -20.34 -25.10 3.28
CA ARG A 391 -21.19 -25.27 2.08
C ARG A 391 -20.40 -25.05 0.78
N LEU A 392 -19.56 -24.01 0.71
CA LEU A 392 -18.69 -23.78 -0.46
C LEU A 392 -17.71 -24.92 -0.67
N LYS A 393 -17.05 -25.41 0.39
CA LYS A 393 -16.10 -26.54 0.33
C LYS A 393 -16.78 -27.82 -0.19
N LYS A 394 -18.03 -28.10 0.24
CA LYS A 394 -18.81 -29.24 -0.27
C LYS A 394 -19.12 -29.13 -1.77
N GLN A 395 -19.10 -27.94 -2.35
CA GLN A 395 -19.27 -27.72 -3.79
C GLN A 395 -17.93 -27.76 -4.57
N GLY A 396 -16.84 -28.14 -3.92
CA GLY A 396 -15.52 -28.21 -4.56
C GLY A 396 -14.80 -26.87 -4.69
N VAL A 397 -15.24 -25.84 -3.94
CA VAL A 397 -14.57 -24.53 -3.89
C VAL A 397 -13.42 -24.58 -2.91
N ILE A 398 -12.28 -24.04 -3.31
CA ILE A 398 -11.16 -23.84 -2.40
C ILE A 398 -11.46 -22.60 -1.57
N CYS A 399 -11.52 -22.73 -0.25
CA CYS A 399 -11.88 -21.63 0.63
C CYS A 399 -10.76 -21.35 1.64
N VAL A 400 -10.38 -20.10 1.72
CA VAL A 400 -9.45 -19.53 2.71
C VAL A 400 -10.17 -18.43 3.45
N HIS A 401 -10.08 -18.44 4.78
CA HIS A 401 -10.55 -17.37 5.66
C HIS A 401 -9.42 -17.04 6.61
N ALA A 402 -8.91 -15.83 6.54
CA ALA A 402 -7.71 -15.44 7.27
C ALA A 402 -7.71 -13.94 7.62
N PRO A 403 -7.07 -13.55 8.73
CA PRO A 403 -6.87 -12.13 9.05
C PRO A 403 -6.02 -11.44 7.98
N ALA A 404 -6.19 -10.12 7.87
CA ALA A 404 -5.52 -9.30 6.86
C ALA A 404 -3.99 -9.47 6.90
N THR A 405 -3.40 -9.59 8.10
CA THR A 405 -1.96 -9.80 8.32
C THR A 405 -1.42 -11.10 7.72
N GLN A 406 -2.25 -12.15 7.62
CA GLN A 406 -1.86 -13.46 7.09
C GLN A 406 -2.35 -13.67 5.64
N LEU A 407 -3.01 -12.69 5.06
CA LEU A 407 -3.63 -12.83 3.74
C LEU A 407 -2.60 -13.20 2.67
N THR A 408 -1.47 -12.52 2.64
CA THR A 408 -0.40 -12.73 1.66
C THR A 408 0.10 -14.17 1.65
N SER A 409 0.43 -14.71 2.81
CA SER A 409 0.93 -16.09 2.92
C SER A 409 -0.13 -17.11 2.51
N ASN A 410 -1.37 -16.89 2.91
CA ASN A 410 -2.48 -17.80 2.58
C ASN A 410 -2.83 -17.79 1.09
N VAL A 411 -2.84 -16.60 0.45
CA VAL A 411 -3.10 -16.48 -1.01
C VAL A 411 -2.02 -17.19 -1.82
N ILE A 412 -0.74 -16.94 -1.51
CA ILE A 412 0.39 -17.56 -2.21
C ILE A 412 0.40 -19.08 -1.97
N ASN A 413 0.20 -19.54 -0.72
CA ASN A 413 0.14 -20.96 -0.41
C ASN A 413 -1.01 -21.67 -1.12
N THR A 414 -2.16 -21.01 -1.29
CA THR A 414 -3.30 -21.54 -2.03
C THR A 414 -2.95 -21.72 -3.50
N TYR A 415 -2.38 -20.70 -4.14
CA TYR A 415 -1.92 -20.81 -5.52
C TYR A 415 -0.90 -21.95 -5.70
N LEU A 416 0.13 -22.03 -4.84
CA LEU A 416 1.14 -23.07 -4.92
C LEU A 416 0.59 -24.46 -4.67
N SER A 417 -0.38 -24.61 -3.76
CA SER A 417 -1.03 -25.90 -3.48
C SER A 417 -1.87 -26.40 -4.67
N VAL A 418 -2.60 -25.50 -5.33
CA VAL A 418 -3.38 -25.80 -6.54
C VAL A 418 -2.44 -26.22 -7.67
N LYS A 419 -1.37 -25.47 -7.87
CA LYS A 419 -0.35 -25.78 -8.88
C LYS A 419 0.30 -27.14 -8.64
N LYS A 420 0.68 -27.44 -7.39
CA LYS A 420 1.27 -28.73 -7.01
C LYS A 420 0.31 -29.89 -7.19
N ALA A 421 -0.98 -29.67 -6.98
CA ALA A 421 -2.01 -30.69 -7.13
C ALA A 421 -2.37 -30.97 -8.61
N GLY A 422 -1.86 -30.18 -9.58
CA GLY A 422 -2.18 -30.33 -11.00
C GLY A 422 -3.68 -30.18 -11.31
N LEU A 423 -4.36 -29.27 -10.61
CA LEU A 423 -5.81 -29.09 -10.73
C LEU A 423 -6.22 -28.13 -11.86
N LEU A 424 -5.27 -27.49 -12.52
CA LEU A 424 -5.49 -26.49 -13.57
C LEU A 424 -5.39 -27.05 -14.98
#